data_5a700771d131821e2b7d39aca47366e2
#
_entry.id   5a700771d131821e2b7d39aca47366e2
#
_cell.length_a   1.000
_cell.length_b   1.000
_cell.length_c   1.000
_cell.angle_alpha   90.00
_cell.angle_beta   90.00
_cell.angle_gamma   90.00
#
_symmetry.space_group_name_H-M   'P 1'
#
loop_
_entity.id
_entity.type
_entity.pdbx_description
1 polymer ?
#
loop_
_entity_poly.entity_id
_entity_poly.type
_entity_poly.pdbx_seq_one_letter_code
_entity_poly.pdbx_strand_id
1 'polypeptide(L)'
;MSRRISQGVLVVGLIGVLINIVDAIEAGHLEPHDAFAALVVLGAGGELLEERRPRAAKALYAVASVLLVVAGSVAGVRAWASFFRGTAYDWLDLGLGVLVVLYVAVGAGQLLAHLSRRASRSRGNAGMLSE
;
A
#
# COMPACT_ATOMS: atom_id res chain seq x y z
N MET A 1 5.45 -10.08 -13.19
CA MET A 1 5.53 -8.98 -14.20
C MET A 1 6.89 -9.00 -14.87
N SER A 2 6.97 -8.81 -16.18
CA SER A 2 8.28 -8.81 -16.85
C SER A 2 9.10 -7.57 -16.44
N ARG A 3 10.42 -7.71 -16.47
CA ARG A 3 11.34 -6.61 -16.11
C ARG A 3 11.13 -5.36 -16.97
N ARG A 4 10.83 -5.53 -18.26
CA ARG A 4 10.53 -4.42 -19.16
C ARG A 4 9.28 -3.67 -18.76
N ILE A 5 8.24 -4.37 -18.35
CA ILE A 5 6.99 -3.78 -17.87
C ILE A 5 7.23 -3.01 -16.58
N SER A 6 8.00 -3.58 -15.64
CA SER A 6 8.36 -2.90 -14.37
C SER A 6 9.16 -1.63 -14.62
N GLN A 7 10.11 -1.66 -15.57
CA GLN A 7 10.89 -0.48 -15.95
C GLN A 7 9.99 0.61 -16.56
N GLY A 8 9.07 0.22 -17.46
CA GLY A 8 8.09 1.15 -18.05
C GLY A 8 7.19 1.77 -17.00
N VAL A 9 6.66 0.97 -16.10
CA VAL A 9 5.82 1.43 -14.98
C VAL A 9 6.60 2.38 -14.07
N LEU A 10 7.86 2.08 -13.79
CA LEU A 10 8.73 2.95 -13.00
C LEU A 10 8.92 4.33 -13.64
N VAL A 11 9.20 4.35 -14.95
CA VAL A 11 9.38 5.61 -15.71
C VAL A 11 8.09 6.44 -15.69
N VAL A 12 6.95 5.82 -15.97
CA VAL A 12 5.64 6.49 -15.94
C VAL A 12 5.33 7.01 -14.54
N GLY A 13 5.61 6.20 -13.52
CA GLY A 13 5.43 6.59 -12.11
C GLY A 13 6.30 7.79 -11.71
N LEU A 14 7.57 7.80 -12.14
CA LEU A 14 8.47 8.93 -11.89
C LEU A 14 7.98 10.23 -12.55
N ILE A 15 7.48 10.14 -13.78
CA ILE A 15 6.87 11.29 -14.46
C ILE A 15 5.66 11.77 -13.66
N GLY A 16 4.81 10.86 -13.20
CA GLY A 16 3.65 11.18 -12.36
C GLY A 16 4.04 11.87 -11.06
N VAL A 17 5.09 11.40 -10.40
CA VAL A 17 5.62 12.04 -9.17
C VAL A 17 6.10 13.46 -9.46
N LEU A 18 6.83 13.68 -10.55
CA LEU A 18 7.27 15.01 -10.95
C LEU A 18 6.11 15.96 -11.20
N ILE A 19 5.08 15.49 -11.91
CA ILE A 19 3.86 16.27 -12.15
C ILE A 19 3.19 16.62 -10.82
N ASN A 20 3.06 15.67 -9.92
CA ASN A 20 2.45 15.89 -8.61
C ASN A 20 3.23 16.88 -7.76
N ILE A 21 4.57 16.85 -7.82
CA ILE A 21 5.43 17.82 -7.11
C ILE A 21 5.19 19.23 -7.65
N VAL A 22 5.13 19.39 -8.97
CA VAL A 22 4.87 20.70 -9.59
C VAL A 22 3.49 21.21 -9.18
N ASP A 23 2.47 20.36 -9.26
CA ASP A 23 1.11 20.71 -8.87
C ASP A 23 1.02 21.10 -7.39
N ALA A 24 1.73 20.36 -6.52
CA ALA A 24 1.77 20.66 -5.08
C ALA A 24 2.44 22.00 -4.79
N ILE A 25 3.51 22.34 -5.52
CA ILE A 25 4.19 23.63 -5.38
C ILE A 25 3.25 24.76 -5.83
N GLU A 26 2.57 24.59 -6.97
CA GLU A 26 1.63 25.60 -7.48
C GLU A 26 0.41 25.78 -6.56
N ALA A 27 -0.15 24.70 -6.05
CA ALA A 27 -1.30 24.72 -5.16
C ALA A 27 -0.95 25.10 -3.71
N GLY A 28 0.31 24.97 -3.33
CA GLY A 28 0.79 25.22 -1.96
C GLY A 28 0.47 24.16 -0.95
N HIS A 29 -0.07 23.00 -1.37
CA HIS A 29 -0.35 21.86 -0.50
C HIS A 29 -0.33 20.55 -1.27
N LEU A 30 -0.10 19.43 -0.56
CA LEU A 30 -0.18 18.07 -1.09
C LEU A 30 -1.57 17.50 -0.84
N GLU A 31 -2.11 16.85 -1.85
CA GLU A 31 -3.37 16.11 -1.72
C GLU A 31 -3.09 14.61 -1.53
N PRO A 32 -3.96 13.88 -0.78
CA PRO A 32 -3.72 12.46 -0.50
C PRO A 32 -3.58 11.58 -1.76
N HIS A 33 -4.30 11.90 -2.84
CA HIS A 33 -4.22 11.14 -4.09
C HIS A 33 -2.88 11.30 -4.82
N ASP A 34 -2.08 12.31 -4.48
CA ASP A 34 -0.72 12.49 -5.02
C ASP A 34 0.22 11.35 -4.59
N ALA A 35 -0.10 10.69 -3.50
CA ALA A 35 0.62 9.52 -3.03
C ALA A 35 0.52 8.32 -3.99
N PHE A 36 -0.48 8.28 -4.88
CA PHE A 36 -0.68 7.17 -5.79
C PHE A 36 0.52 6.97 -6.73
N ALA A 37 1.05 8.04 -7.30
CA ALA A 37 2.23 7.97 -8.16
C ALA A 37 3.46 7.48 -7.39
N ALA A 38 3.64 7.94 -6.14
CA ALA A 38 4.71 7.46 -5.27
C ALA A 38 4.57 5.98 -4.96
N LEU A 39 3.35 5.48 -4.73
CA LEU A 39 3.09 4.05 -4.54
C LEU A 39 3.49 3.21 -5.75
N VAL A 40 3.19 3.69 -6.96
CA VAL A 40 3.56 3.03 -8.21
C VAL A 40 5.08 2.94 -8.34
N VAL A 41 5.80 4.03 -8.05
CA VAL A 41 7.27 4.07 -8.08
C VAL A 41 7.87 3.09 -7.07
N LEU A 42 7.38 3.09 -5.83
CA LEU A 42 7.88 2.22 -4.79
C LEU A 42 7.63 0.74 -5.11
N GLY A 43 6.45 0.40 -5.63
CA GLY A 43 6.11 -0.95 -6.03
C GLY A 43 6.98 -1.45 -7.19
N ALA A 44 7.10 -0.67 -8.26
CA ALA A 44 7.90 -1.02 -9.42
C ALA A 44 9.39 -1.08 -9.09
N GLY A 45 9.89 -0.13 -8.29
CA GLY A 45 11.28 -0.12 -7.82
C GLY A 45 11.60 -1.32 -6.95
N GLY A 46 10.70 -1.68 -6.05
CA GLY A 46 10.82 -2.88 -5.22
C GLY A 46 10.91 -4.15 -6.05
N GLU A 47 10.05 -4.29 -7.05
CA GLU A 47 10.05 -5.44 -7.95
C GLU A 47 11.37 -5.58 -8.75
N LEU A 48 11.90 -4.45 -9.24
CA LEU A 48 13.17 -4.44 -9.96
C LEU A 48 14.37 -4.76 -9.06
N LEU A 49 14.31 -4.40 -7.78
CA LEU A 49 15.39 -4.65 -6.81
C LEU A 49 15.31 -6.03 -6.16
N GLU A 50 14.18 -6.71 -6.26
CA GLU A 50 13.93 -7.97 -5.53
C GLU A 50 14.99 -9.04 -5.77
N GLU A 51 15.47 -9.18 -7.01
CA GLU A 51 16.50 -10.16 -7.36
C GLU A 51 17.89 -9.77 -6.88
N ARG A 52 18.23 -8.49 -6.94
CA ARG A 52 19.58 -8.00 -6.63
C ARG A 52 19.76 -7.61 -5.17
N ARG A 53 18.76 -6.98 -4.59
CA ARG A 53 18.80 -6.47 -3.22
C ARG A 53 17.46 -6.73 -2.51
N PRO A 54 17.21 -7.98 -2.07
CA PRO A 54 15.93 -8.34 -1.48
C PRO A 54 15.61 -7.55 -0.20
N ARG A 55 16.62 -7.14 0.55
CA ARG A 55 16.41 -6.30 1.76
C ARG A 55 15.91 -4.91 1.40
N ALA A 56 16.50 -4.30 0.36
CA ALA A 56 16.06 -3.00 -0.13
C ALA A 56 14.64 -3.08 -0.71
N ALA A 57 14.32 -4.14 -1.45
CA ALA A 57 12.98 -4.38 -1.96
C ALA A 57 11.95 -4.48 -0.82
N LYS A 58 12.24 -5.22 0.24
CA LYS A 58 11.36 -5.31 1.42
C LYS A 58 11.16 -3.96 2.09
N ALA A 59 12.20 -3.16 2.20
CA ALA A 59 12.10 -1.80 2.75
C ALA A 59 11.20 -0.91 1.89
N LEU A 60 11.32 -0.97 0.56
CA LEU A 60 10.45 -0.22 -0.35
C LEU A 60 8.99 -0.65 -0.23
N TYR A 61 8.72 -1.95 -0.15
CA TYR A 61 7.36 -2.46 0.05
C TYR A 61 6.79 -2.04 1.41
N ALA A 62 7.60 -2.03 2.46
CA ALA A 62 7.17 -1.57 3.78
C ALA A 62 6.79 -0.07 3.76
N VAL A 63 7.62 0.76 3.14
CA VAL A 63 7.34 2.20 2.97
C VAL A 63 6.07 2.40 2.13
N ALA A 64 5.92 1.65 1.04
CA ALA A 64 4.73 1.71 0.20
C ALA A 64 3.46 1.33 0.98
N SER A 65 3.54 0.29 1.82
CA SER A 65 2.41 -0.14 2.66
C SER A 65 2.00 0.93 3.67
N VAL A 66 2.96 1.54 4.35
CA VAL A 66 2.70 2.63 5.29
C VAL A 66 2.08 3.82 4.57
N LEU A 67 2.64 4.21 3.43
CA LEU A 67 2.12 5.32 2.63
C LEU A 67 0.70 5.05 2.14
N LEU A 68 0.42 3.84 1.66
CA LEU A 68 -0.93 3.42 1.24
C LEU A 68 -1.93 3.54 2.39
N VAL A 69 -1.59 3.01 3.56
CA VAL A 69 -2.49 3.03 4.72
C VAL A 69 -2.74 4.47 5.18
N VAL A 70 -1.70 5.27 5.32
CA VAL A 70 -1.84 6.66 5.80
C VAL A 70 -2.59 7.53 4.79
N ALA A 71 -2.10 7.62 3.56
CA ALA A 71 -2.69 8.47 2.53
C ALA A 71 -4.07 7.99 2.13
N GLY A 72 -4.24 6.69 1.96
CA GLY A 72 -5.52 6.09 1.60
C GLY A 72 -6.58 6.23 2.70
N SER A 73 -6.19 6.16 3.97
CA SER A 73 -7.12 6.38 5.09
C SER A 73 -7.60 7.83 5.12
N VAL A 74 -6.70 8.79 4.97
CA VAL A 74 -7.06 10.22 4.92
C VAL A 74 -7.96 10.51 3.73
N ALA A 75 -7.57 10.09 2.54
CA ALA A 75 -8.34 10.28 1.31
C ALA A 75 -9.70 9.58 1.40
N GLY A 76 -9.72 8.34 1.85
CA GLY A 76 -10.93 7.54 1.98
C GLY A 76 -11.93 8.12 2.95
N VAL A 77 -11.50 8.53 4.14
CA VAL A 77 -12.38 9.15 5.15
C VAL A 77 -13.00 10.42 4.60
N ARG A 78 -12.19 11.27 3.97
CA ARG A 78 -12.68 12.53 3.37
C ARG A 78 -13.68 12.29 2.24
N ALA A 79 -13.37 11.39 1.34
CA ALA A 79 -14.20 11.08 0.18
C ALA A 79 -15.53 10.43 0.60
N TRP A 80 -15.49 9.45 1.49
CA TRP A 80 -16.71 8.79 1.98
C TRP A 80 -17.57 9.73 2.80
N ALA A 81 -16.99 10.59 3.62
CA ALA A 81 -17.72 11.61 4.34
C ALA A 81 -18.43 12.58 3.37
N SER A 82 -17.74 13.01 2.30
CA SER A 82 -18.33 13.85 1.27
C SER A 82 -19.45 13.13 0.50
N PHE A 83 -19.25 11.85 0.20
CA PHE A 83 -20.28 11.03 -0.46
C PHE A 83 -21.57 10.96 0.36
N PHE A 84 -21.49 10.70 1.67
CA PHE A 84 -22.65 10.63 2.53
C PHE A 84 -23.31 12.00 2.79
N ARG A 85 -22.55 13.08 2.70
CA ARG A 85 -23.08 14.45 2.81
C ARG A 85 -23.67 14.97 1.51
N GLY A 86 -23.49 14.25 0.40
CA GLY A 86 -23.90 14.69 -0.93
C GLY A 86 -23.07 15.83 -1.52
N THR A 87 -21.84 16.06 -0.97
CA THR A 87 -20.91 17.06 -1.49
C THR A 87 -19.98 16.44 -2.56
N ALA A 88 -19.26 17.30 -3.28
CA ALA A 88 -18.34 16.84 -4.31
C ALA A 88 -17.21 15.97 -3.73
N TYR A 89 -16.89 14.88 -4.39
CA TYR A 89 -15.83 13.96 -4.00
C TYR A 89 -15.07 13.44 -5.23
N ASP A 90 -13.87 12.93 -5.03
CA ASP A 90 -13.05 12.32 -6.05
C ASP A 90 -13.24 10.79 -6.02
N TRP A 91 -13.53 10.20 -7.17
CA TRP A 91 -13.67 8.75 -7.30
C TRP A 91 -12.39 8.00 -6.96
N LEU A 92 -11.22 8.58 -7.27
CA LEU A 92 -9.93 8.00 -6.92
C LEU A 92 -9.76 7.88 -5.40
N ASP A 93 -10.19 8.88 -4.65
CA ASP A 93 -10.12 8.87 -3.19
C ASP A 93 -11.06 7.82 -2.58
N LEU A 94 -12.26 7.66 -3.16
CA LEU A 94 -13.16 6.56 -2.77
C LEU A 94 -12.50 5.20 -3.02
N GLY A 95 -11.90 5.02 -4.18
CA GLY A 95 -11.18 3.80 -4.55
C GLY A 95 -10.00 3.51 -3.62
N LEU A 96 -9.23 4.53 -3.26
CA LEU A 96 -8.12 4.39 -2.30
C LEU A 96 -8.62 3.95 -0.93
N GLY A 97 -9.73 4.50 -0.45
CA GLY A 97 -10.34 4.07 0.81
C GLY A 97 -10.73 2.59 0.80
N VAL A 98 -11.35 2.12 -0.29
CA VAL A 98 -11.70 0.71 -0.47
C VAL A 98 -10.46 -0.17 -0.51
N LEU A 99 -9.40 0.25 -1.24
CA LEU A 99 -8.14 -0.49 -1.30
C LEU A 99 -7.49 -0.63 0.08
N VAL A 100 -7.50 0.41 0.89
CA VAL A 100 -6.96 0.36 2.26
C VAL A 100 -7.73 -0.62 3.12
N VAL A 101 -9.07 -0.60 3.05
CA VAL A 101 -9.91 -1.54 3.80
C VAL A 101 -9.60 -2.98 3.39
N LEU A 102 -9.53 -3.26 2.09
CA LEU A 102 -9.19 -4.58 1.58
C LEU A 102 -7.78 -5.02 2.00
N TYR A 103 -6.80 -4.11 1.90
CA TYR A 103 -5.42 -4.37 2.30
C TYR A 103 -5.32 -4.72 3.79
N VAL A 104 -5.95 -3.94 4.65
CA VAL A 104 -5.98 -4.19 6.10
C VAL A 104 -6.71 -5.49 6.42
N ALA A 105 -7.83 -5.76 5.76
CA ALA A 105 -8.59 -6.99 5.97
C ALA A 105 -7.79 -8.23 5.60
N VAL A 106 -7.10 -8.21 4.45
CA VAL A 106 -6.24 -9.32 4.01
C VAL A 106 -5.05 -9.49 4.97
N GLY A 107 -4.39 -8.39 5.35
CA GLY A 107 -3.29 -8.42 6.31
C GLY A 107 -3.69 -8.97 7.67
N ALA A 108 -4.83 -8.53 8.19
CA ALA A 108 -5.39 -9.04 9.45
C ALA A 108 -5.74 -10.54 9.36
N GLY A 109 -6.34 -10.95 8.24
CA GLY A 109 -6.66 -12.36 8.00
C GLY A 109 -5.41 -13.23 7.97
N GLN A 110 -4.35 -12.80 7.29
CA GLN A 110 -3.07 -13.49 7.25
C GLN A 110 -2.41 -13.58 8.63
N LEU A 111 -2.45 -12.50 9.39
CA LEU A 111 -1.90 -12.46 10.74
C LEU A 111 -2.65 -13.43 11.67
N LEU A 112 -3.98 -13.43 11.64
CA LEU A 112 -4.80 -14.35 12.42
C LEU A 112 -4.53 -15.80 12.05
N ALA A 113 -4.41 -16.10 10.76
CA ALA A 113 -4.07 -17.45 10.28
C ALA A 113 -2.68 -17.88 10.77
N HIS A 114 -1.69 -16.98 10.76
CA HIS A 114 -0.34 -17.24 11.24
C HIS A 114 -0.32 -17.51 12.75
N LEU A 115 -1.02 -16.70 13.55
CA LEU A 115 -1.14 -16.89 14.99
C LEU A 115 -1.88 -18.19 15.33
N SER A 116 -2.92 -18.53 14.59
CA SER A 116 -3.64 -19.79 14.75
C SER A 116 -2.74 -21.01 14.50
N ARG A 117 -1.92 -20.97 13.44
CA ARG A 117 -0.93 -22.02 13.15
C ARG A 117 0.11 -22.17 14.24
N ARG A 118 0.60 -21.05 14.79
CA ARG A 118 1.55 -21.05 15.92
C ARG A 118 0.92 -21.69 17.15
N ALA A 119 -0.29 -21.32 17.51
CA ALA A 119 -1.01 -21.90 18.63
C ALA A 119 -1.22 -23.41 18.47
N SER A 120 -1.59 -23.87 17.26
CA SER A 120 -1.74 -25.28 16.93
C SER A 120 -0.43 -26.06 17.09
N ARG A 121 0.70 -25.52 16.59
CA ARG A 121 2.03 -26.14 16.77
C ARG A 121 2.44 -26.22 18.24
N SER A 122 2.21 -25.18 19.00
CA SER A 122 2.51 -25.14 20.44
C SER A 122 1.73 -26.22 21.19
N ARG A 123 0.45 -26.41 20.88
CA ARG A 123 -0.39 -27.47 21.47
C ARG A 123 0.11 -28.87 21.09
N GLY A 124 0.50 -29.08 19.83
CA GLY A 124 1.07 -30.34 19.35
C GLY A 124 2.36 -30.69 20.08
N ASN A 125 3.27 -29.76 20.26
CA ASN A 125 4.53 -29.94 20.98
C ASN A 125 4.29 -30.23 22.46
N ALA A 126 3.35 -29.54 23.11
CA ALA A 126 2.98 -29.82 24.51
C ALA A 126 2.40 -31.23 24.68
N GLY A 127 1.59 -31.70 23.74
CA GLY A 127 1.08 -33.07 23.72
C GLY A 127 2.20 -34.11 23.59
N MET A 128 3.19 -33.88 22.73
CA MET A 128 4.34 -34.77 22.56
C MET A 128 5.20 -34.85 23.82
N LEU A 129 5.41 -33.75 24.53
CA LEU A 129 6.22 -33.70 25.74
C LEU A 129 5.55 -34.37 26.93
N SER A 130 4.22 -34.45 26.95
CA SER A 130 3.47 -35.10 28.01
C SER A 130 3.38 -36.64 27.90
N GLU A 131 3.70 -37.17 26.73
CA GLU A 131 3.81 -38.61 26.48
C GLU A 131 5.21 -39.14 26.83
#